data_918d14dc489cd1f7ed55ad0d0ad7dc2e
#
_entry.id   918d14dc489cd1f7ed55ad0d0ad7dc2e
#
_cell.length_a   1.000
_cell.length_b   1.000
_cell.length_c   1.000
_cell.angle_alpha   90.00
_cell.angle_beta   90.00
_cell.angle_gamma   90.00
#
_symmetry.space_group_name_H-M   'P 1'
#
loop_
_entity.id
_entity.type
_entity.pdbx_description
1 polymer ?
#
loop_
_entity_poly.entity_id
_entity_poly.type
_entity_poly.pdbx_seq_one_letter_code
_entity_poly.pdbx_strand_id
1 'polypeptide(L)'
;MPENPPPFDVHVRGTVFLDIVFTGLEAEPRLGTEVWTSGMGSCPGGIANMAVAAARLGLRTSLAAAFSTDAYGRFCWETLGQQEGVDLSTSHRVEGWHSPVTVSLAYGGDRAMVTHEHPPPVPDPVEVPAARACLAHLEADPQPWVLRAEDQGALVFADVGWDSSTQWSPDVLAGLEHCYAFLPNHVEAMRYTRTDDAEAAVAALAERVPVAVVTRGADGAVAVDQTTGESAQVPGLRMEALDATGAGDVFGAGFLTGTLAGWPLADRLAFANLCAGLSVQQFGGSLSAPGWGDIADWFSHLRLGPRTSATAELLRRYGFLRDVLPAEHGRSVRRAGATLAVRNDLPVGPSAPPVPR
;
A
#
# COMPACT_ATOMS: atom_id res chain seq x y z
N MET A 1 -19.18 -21.75 12.41
CA MET A 1 -17.77 -21.35 12.24
C MET A 1 -17.09 -22.46 11.45
N PRO A 2 -16.32 -22.20 10.40
CA PRO A 2 -15.55 -23.26 9.78
C PRO A 2 -14.61 -23.88 10.83
N GLU A 3 -14.51 -25.19 10.86
CA GLU A 3 -13.70 -25.93 11.85
C GLU A 3 -12.20 -25.66 11.76
N ASN A 4 -11.70 -25.08 10.66
CA ASN A 4 -10.31 -24.63 10.48
C ASN A 4 -10.26 -23.19 9.97
N PRO A 5 -9.30 -22.37 10.45
CA PRO A 5 -9.09 -21.04 9.90
C PRO A 5 -8.73 -21.13 8.41
N PRO A 6 -9.09 -20.10 7.60
CA PRO A 6 -8.71 -20.09 6.19
C PRO A 6 -7.18 -20.12 6.03
N PRO A 7 -6.67 -20.70 4.90
CA PRO A 7 -5.23 -20.83 4.68
C PRO A 7 -4.51 -19.50 4.60
N PHE A 8 -5.19 -18.42 4.15
CA PHE A 8 -4.63 -17.09 4.03
C PHE A 8 -5.32 -16.09 4.95
N ASP A 9 -4.57 -15.10 5.39
CA ASP A 9 -5.10 -13.95 6.10
C ASP A 9 -5.57 -12.90 5.09
N VAL A 10 -4.85 -12.75 3.95
CA VAL A 10 -5.17 -11.79 2.88
C VAL A 10 -5.02 -12.44 1.51
N HIS A 11 -6.01 -12.23 0.64
CA HIS A 11 -5.91 -12.49 -0.78
C HIS A 11 -6.01 -11.17 -1.55
N VAL A 12 -5.07 -10.95 -2.46
CA VAL A 12 -5.08 -9.78 -3.34
C VAL A 12 -5.05 -10.23 -4.80
N ARG A 13 -5.71 -9.46 -5.68
CA ARG A 13 -5.77 -9.78 -7.10
C ARG A 13 -5.71 -8.51 -7.94
N GLY A 14 -4.89 -8.53 -8.99
CA GLY A 14 -4.76 -7.40 -9.88
C GLY A 14 -3.48 -7.42 -10.70
N THR A 15 -3.13 -6.29 -11.30
CA THR A 15 -1.94 -6.14 -12.13
C THR A 15 -0.71 -5.90 -11.26
N VAL A 16 0.36 -6.65 -11.55
CA VAL A 16 1.71 -6.40 -11.04
C VAL A 16 2.52 -5.70 -12.11
N PHE A 17 3.02 -4.51 -11.80
CA PHE A 17 3.91 -3.73 -12.66
C PHE A 17 5.36 -3.96 -12.25
N LEU A 18 6.30 -3.79 -13.19
CA LEU A 18 7.64 -3.37 -12.81
C LEU A 18 7.62 -1.85 -12.65
N ASP A 19 7.78 -1.35 -11.45
CA ASP A 19 7.97 0.08 -11.21
C ASP A 19 9.44 0.44 -11.32
N ILE A 20 9.73 1.46 -12.13
CA ILE A 20 11.05 2.10 -12.26
C ILE A 20 10.89 3.52 -11.72
N VAL A 21 11.55 3.81 -10.61
CA VAL A 21 11.44 5.10 -9.92
C VAL A 21 12.72 5.89 -10.12
N PHE A 22 12.60 7.09 -10.66
CA PHE A 22 13.69 8.07 -10.73
C PHE A 22 13.42 9.19 -9.73
N THR A 23 14.43 9.53 -8.90
CA THR A 23 14.35 10.62 -7.93
C THR A 23 15.52 11.59 -8.10
N GLY A 24 15.39 12.77 -7.51
CA GLY A 24 16.44 13.79 -7.64
C GLY A 24 16.58 14.34 -9.06
N LEU A 25 15.47 14.41 -9.82
CA LEU A 25 15.46 15.11 -11.09
C LEU A 25 15.66 16.61 -10.83
N GLU A 26 16.63 17.21 -11.54
CA GLU A 26 16.92 18.63 -11.43
C GLU A 26 15.83 19.51 -12.07
N ALA A 27 15.10 18.96 -13.04
CA ALA A 27 14.05 19.66 -13.77
C ALA A 27 13.04 18.69 -14.38
N GLU A 28 11.87 19.21 -14.74
CA GLU A 28 10.88 18.52 -15.55
C GLU A 28 11.46 18.11 -16.91
N PRO A 29 11.24 16.86 -17.39
CA PRO A 29 11.65 16.44 -18.72
C PRO A 29 10.97 17.28 -19.81
N ARG A 30 11.76 17.79 -20.78
CA ARG A 30 11.29 18.60 -21.89
C ARG A 30 11.68 17.99 -23.22
N LEU A 31 10.90 18.24 -24.25
CA LEU A 31 11.19 17.78 -25.61
C LEU A 31 12.57 18.23 -26.09
N GLY A 32 13.37 17.30 -26.61
CA GLY A 32 14.70 17.56 -27.15
C GLY A 32 15.78 17.74 -26.10
N THR A 33 15.49 17.43 -24.81
CA THR A 33 16.50 17.52 -23.73
C THR A 33 16.70 16.16 -23.05
N GLU A 34 17.83 15.98 -22.41
CA GLU A 34 18.15 14.87 -21.50
C GLU A 34 18.22 15.43 -20.07
N VAL A 35 17.56 14.76 -19.13
CA VAL A 35 17.59 15.12 -17.71
C VAL A 35 18.24 14.00 -16.93
N TRP A 36 19.27 14.34 -16.17
CA TRP A 36 19.95 13.39 -15.30
C TRP A 36 19.25 13.32 -13.95
N THR A 37 19.32 12.16 -13.32
CA THR A 37 18.73 11.90 -12.00
C THR A 37 19.81 11.37 -11.05
N SER A 38 19.70 11.69 -9.77
CA SER A 38 20.64 11.25 -8.75
C SER A 38 20.23 9.92 -8.10
N GLY A 39 18.99 9.49 -8.26
CA GLY A 39 18.50 8.25 -7.68
C GLY A 39 17.63 7.45 -8.64
N MET A 40 17.79 6.13 -8.57
CA MET A 40 16.97 5.17 -9.33
C MET A 40 16.69 3.95 -8.47
N GLY A 41 15.48 3.41 -8.57
CA GLY A 41 15.09 2.13 -7.99
C GLY A 41 14.10 1.38 -8.84
N SER A 42 14.05 0.06 -8.67
CA SER A 42 13.04 -0.79 -9.32
C SER A 42 12.50 -1.81 -8.33
N CYS A 43 11.18 -2.01 -8.39
CA CYS A 43 10.48 -2.97 -7.53
C CYS A 43 9.21 -3.49 -8.22
N PRO A 44 8.64 -4.61 -7.77
CA PRO A 44 7.26 -4.94 -8.09
C PRO A 44 6.33 -3.84 -7.59
N GLY A 45 5.39 -3.39 -8.42
CA GLY A 45 4.43 -2.34 -8.10
C GLY A 45 2.98 -2.76 -8.35
N GLY A 46 2.05 -1.82 -8.38
CA GLY A 46 0.62 -2.10 -8.45
C GLY A 46 0.16 -2.89 -7.22
N ILE A 47 -0.62 -3.95 -7.41
CA ILE A 47 -1.14 -4.75 -6.28
C ILE A 47 -0.04 -5.41 -5.44
N ALA A 48 1.20 -5.50 -5.95
CA ALA A 48 2.35 -5.99 -5.20
C ALA A 48 2.68 -5.12 -3.98
N ASN A 49 2.37 -3.82 -4.02
CA ASN A 49 2.59 -2.92 -2.89
C ASN A 49 1.84 -3.41 -1.64
N MET A 50 0.55 -3.71 -1.82
CA MET A 50 -0.30 -4.22 -0.76
C MET A 50 0.13 -5.62 -0.32
N ALA A 51 0.44 -6.51 -1.28
CA ALA A 51 0.82 -7.89 -0.98
C ALA A 51 2.10 -7.96 -0.12
N VAL A 52 3.13 -7.20 -0.49
CA VAL A 52 4.39 -7.14 0.26
C VAL A 52 4.20 -6.49 1.62
N ALA A 53 3.45 -5.39 1.69
CA ALA A 53 3.18 -4.72 2.96
C ALA A 53 2.46 -5.66 3.94
N ALA A 54 1.42 -6.37 3.49
CA ALA A 54 0.70 -7.35 4.31
C ALA A 54 1.61 -8.50 4.77
N ALA A 55 2.41 -9.09 3.86
CA ALA A 55 3.33 -10.17 4.17
C ALA A 55 4.39 -9.75 5.21
N ARG A 56 4.97 -8.55 5.07
CA ARG A 56 5.96 -8.01 6.02
C ARG A 56 5.38 -7.69 7.39
N LEU A 57 4.07 -7.44 7.47
CA LEU A 57 3.32 -7.32 8.73
C LEU A 57 2.90 -8.69 9.29
N GLY A 58 3.38 -9.79 8.71
CA GLY A 58 3.21 -11.15 9.21
C GLY A 58 1.90 -11.82 8.80
N LEU A 59 1.16 -11.25 7.86
CA LEU A 59 -0.06 -11.87 7.32
C LEU A 59 0.29 -12.89 6.24
N ARG A 60 -0.33 -14.07 6.28
CA ARG A 60 -0.23 -15.09 5.22
C ARG A 60 -0.95 -14.54 3.99
N THR A 61 -0.16 -14.08 3.01
CA THR A 61 -0.65 -13.32 1.86
C THR A 61 -0.57 -14.14 0.59
N SER A 62 -1.68 -14.22 -0.14
CA SER A 62 -1.80 -14.83 -1.47
C SER A 62 -2.04 -13.74 -2.51
N LEU A 63 -1.39 -13.86 -3.67
CA LEU A 63 -1.53 -12.94 -4.79
C LEU A 63 -1.92 -13.70 -6.05
N ALA A 64 -2.96 -13.24 -6.74
CA ALA A 64 -3.35 -13.70 -8.06
C ALA A 64 -3.07 -12.61 -9.11
N ALA A 65 -2.11 -12.86 -10.00
CA ALA A 65 -1.73 -11.98 -11.10
C ALA A 65 -1.16 -12.78 -12.28
N ALA A 66 -1.17 -12.15 -13.46
CA ALA A 66 -0.42 -12.63 -14.60
C ALA A 66 1.01 -12.08 -14.56
N PHE A 67 1.99 -12.92 -14.81
CA PHE A 67 3.41 -12.56 -14.91
C PHE A 67 3.95 -12.99 -16.28
N SER A 68 4.62 -12.09 -16.97
CA SER A 68 5.34 -12.47 -18.18
C SER A 68 6.53 -13.39 -17.87
N THR A 69 6.96 -14.16 -18.88
CA THR A 69 8.23 -14.91 -18.81
C THR A 69 9.45 -14.06 -19.20
N ASP A 70 9.28 -12.76 -19.48
CA ASP A 70 10.37 -11.83 -19.75
C ASP A 70 11.24 -11.54 -18.51
N ALA A 71 12.27 -10.68 -18.66
CA ALA A 71 13.17 -10.36 -17.55
C ALA A 71 12.43 -9.66 -16.38
N TYR A 72 11.44 -8.81 -16.69
CA TYR A 72 10.68 -8.04 -15.73
C TYR A 72 9.72 -8.93 -14.92
N GLY A 73 8.98 -9.81 -15.62
CA GLY A 73 8.08 -10.75 -14.96
C GLY A 73 8.82 -11.77 -14.10
N ARG A 74 10.01 -12.24 -14.53
CA ARG A 74 10.86 -13.10 -13.70
C ARG A 74 11.31 -12.38 -12.43
N PHE A 75 11.78 -11.14 -12.55
CA PHE A 75 12.19 -10.34 -11.41
C PHE A 75 11.05 -10.15 -10.41
N CYS A 76 9.86 -9.75 -10.87
CA CYS A 76 8.69 -9.59 -10.00
C CYS A 76 8.28 -10.91 -9.33
N TRP A 77 8.25 -12.01 -10.08
CA TRP A 77 7.92 -13.33 -9.56
C TRP A 77 8.88 -13.80 -8.47
N GLU A 78 10.19 -13.70 -8.73
CA GLU A 78 11.22 -14.14 -7.78
C GLU A 78 11.23 -13.23 -6.53
N THR A 79 11.08 -11.92 -6.70
CA THR A 79 11.00 -10.99 -5.58
C THR A 79 9.81 -11.28 -4.69
N LEU A 80 8.62 -11.40 -5.25
CA LEU A 80 7.39 -11.63 -4.48
C LEU A 80 7.37 -13.02 -3.82
N GLY A 81 7.66 -14.07 -4.59
CA GLY A 81 7.54 -15.44 -4.09
C GLY A 81 8.72 -15.87 -3.21
N GLN A 82 9.96 -15.54 -3.58
CA GLN A 82 11.14 -16.07 -2.89
C GLN A 82 11.68 -15.13 -1.81
N GLN A 83 11.62 -13.82 -2.05
CA GLN A 83 12.19 -12.85 -1.11
C GLN A 83 11.15 -12.33 -0.10
N GLU A 84 9.92 -12.06 -0.55
CA GLU A 84 8.86 -11.50 0.29
C GLU A 84 7.90 -12.56 0.85
N GLY A 85 7.99 -13.80 0.38
CA GLY A 85 7.18 -14.91 0.90
C GLY A 85 5.69 -14.81 0.58
N VAL A 86 5.33 -14.07 -0.48
CA VAL A 86 3.95 -14.00 -0.98
C VAL A 86 3.63 -15.30 -1.73
N ASP A 87 2.50 -15.92 -1.41
CA ASP A 87 2.04 -17.12 -2.12
C ASP A 87 1.53 -16.74 -3.51
N LEU A 88 2.16 -17.29 -4.54
CA LEU A 88 1.83 -17.08 -5.95
C LEU A 88 1.12 -18.29 -6.60
N SER A 89 0.61 -19.23 -5.80
CA SER A 89 -0.02 -20.47 -6.31
C SER A 89 -1.26 -20.21 -7.17
N THR A 90 -1.91 -19.06 -6.97
CA THR A 90 -3.05 -18.60 -7.79
C THR A 90 -2.64 -17.67 -8.93
N SER A 91 -1.36 -17.33 -9.03
CA SER A 91 -0.79 -16.55 -10.14
C SER A 91 -0.34 -17.46 -11.29
N HIS A 92 -0.22 -16.91 -12.47
CA HIS A 92 0.22 -17.67 -13.64
C HIS A 92 1.28 -16.93 -14.46
N ARG A 93 2.10 -17.69 -15.19
CA ARG A 93 3.13 -17.14 -16.07
C ARG A 93 2.70 -17.26 -17.51
N VAL A 94 2.86 -16.15 -18.26
CA VAL A 94 2.39 -15.99 -19.64
C VAL A 94 3.58 -15.86 -20.57
N GLU A 95 3.72 -16.77 -21.52
CA GLU A 95 4.74 -16.74 -22.55
C GLU A 95 4.28 -15.85 -23.71
N GLY A 96 5.22 -15.14 -24.35
CA GLY A 96 4.93 -14.29 -25.50
C GLY A 96 4.20 -12.99 -25.18
N TRP A 97 4.02 -12.68 -23.93
CA TRP A 97 3.48 -11.43 -23.41
C TRP A 97 4.60 -10.65 -22.68
N HIS A 98 4.53 -9.35 -22.59
CA HIS A 98 5.48 -8.55 -21.82
C HIS A 98 4.82 -7.98 -20.57
N SER A 99 5.63 -7.85 -19.51
CA SER A 99 5.17 -7.33 -18.23
C SER A 99 4.73 -5.87 -18.35
N PRO A 100 3.68 -5.48 -17.62
CA PRO A 100 3.36 -4.07 -17.40
C PRO A 100 4.52 -3.33 -16.72
N VAL A 101 4.73 -2.07 -17.11
CA VAL A 101 5.81 -1.22 -16.58
C VAL A 101 5.26 0.15 -16.24
N THR A 102 5.62 0.66 -15.07
CA THR A 102 5.40 2.06 -14.70
C THR A 102 6.74 2.74 -14.47
N VAL A 103 6.94 3.90 -15.06
CA VAL A 103 8.06 4.80 -14.77
C VAL A 103 7.53 5.96 -13.95
N SER A 104 8.05 6.12 -12.74
CA SER A 104 7.75 7.23 -11.83
C SER A 104 8.90 8.22 -11.84
N LEU A 105 8.60 9.49 -12.08
CA LEU A 105 9.54 10.61 -12.13
C LEU A 105 9.24 11.55 -10.98
N ALA A 106 10.08 11.57 -9.93
CA ALA A 106 9.88 12.42 -8.76
C ALA A 106 10.62 13.76 -8.93
N TYR A 107 9.89 14.85 -9.00
CA TYR A 107 10.39 16.22 -9.07
C TYR A 107 9.37 17.22 -8.50
N GLY A 108 9.83 18.39 -8.09
CA GLY A 108 8.95 19.48 -7.62
C GLY A 108 8.11 19.15 -6.38
N GLY A 109 8.48 18.12 -5.61
CA GLY A 109 7.74 17.68 -4.41
C GLY A 109 6.55 16.75 -4.70
N ASP A 110 6.38 16.33 -5.95
CA ASP A 110 5.36 15.38 -6.41
C ASP A 110 5.97 14.43 -7.46
N ARG A 111 5.16 13.68 -8.17
CA ARG A 111 5.61 12.74 -9.21
C ARG A 111 4.74 12.79 -10.46
N ALA A 112 5.36 12.53 -11.60
CA ALA A 112 4.68 12.17 -12.84
C ALA A 112 4.90 10.68 -13.14
N MET A 113 3.91 10.02 -13.70
CA MET A 113 3.97 8.59 -14.00
C MET A 113 3.68 8.35 -15.49
N VAL A 114 4.42 7.40 -16.07
CA VAL A 114 4.18 6.89 -17.43
C VAL A 114 4.02 5.38 -17.31
N THR A 115 2.86 4.87 -17.69
CA THR A 115 2.53 3.45 -17.56
C THR A 115 2.28 2.85 -18.94
N HIS A 116 2.79 1.64 -19.15
CA HIS A 116 2.51 0.81 -20.30
C HIS A 116 2.02 -0.56 -19.87
N GLU A 117 0.84 -0.94 -20.40
CA GLU A 117 0.18 -2.20 -20.08
C GLU A 117 -0.59 -2.72 -21.29
N HIS A 118 -0.61 -4.03 -21.45
CA HIS A 118 -1.57 -4.75 -22.28
C HIS A 118 -2.25 -5.83 -21.45
N PRO A 119 -3.56 -6.06 -21.60
CA PRO A 119 -4.21 -7.19 -20.97
C PRO A 119 -3.49 -8.50 -21.28
N PRO A 120 -3.34 -9.40 -20.29
CA PRO A 120 -2.74 -10.71 -20.54
C PRO A 120 -3.63 -11.50 -21.53
N PRO A 121 -3.03 -12.30 -22.44
CA PRO A 121 -3.79 -13.06 -23.43
C PRO A 121 -4.59 -14.23 -22.84
N VAL A 122 -4.38 -14.54 -21.58
CA VAL A 122 -5.06 -15.61 -20.85
C VAL A 122 -5.88 -14.99 -19.72
N PRO A 123 -7.18 -15.31 -19.60
CA PRO A 123 -7.98 -14.78 -18.50
C PRO A 123 -7.46 -15.32 -17.16
N ASP A 124 -7.63 -14.51 -16.14
CA ASP A 124 -7.27 -14.89 -14.79
C ASP A 124 -8.01 -16.15 -14.30
N PRO A 125 -7.35 -16.97 -13.47
CA PRO A 125 -8.01 -18.12 -12.85
C PRO A 125 -9.27 -17.70 -12.10
N VAL A 126 -10.30 -18.51 -12.21
CA VAL A 126 -11.60 -18.26 -11.56
C VAL A 126 -11.54 -18.61 -10.07
N GLU A 127 -10.56 -19.38 -9.65
CA GLU A 127 -10.41 -19.86 -8.26
C GLU A 127 -9.98 -18.72 -7.34
N VAL A 128 -10.70 -18.59 -6.23
CA VAL A 128 -10.38 -17.65 -5.14
C VAL A 128 -10.05 -18.47 -3.91
N PRO A 129 -8.83 -18.42 -3.38
CA PRO A 129 -8.49 -19.13 -2.17
C PRO A 129 -9.23 -18.52 -0.97
N ALA A 130 -9.62 -19.35 -0.02
CA ALA A 130 -10.24 -18.84 1.21
C ALA A 130 -9.26 -17.97 1.99
N ALA A 131 -9.69 -16.77 2.34
CA ALA A 131 -8.93 -15.78 3.08
C ALA A 131 -9.82 -15.08 4.12
N ARG A 132 -9.20 -14.47 5.14
CA ARG A 132 -9.94 -13.65 6.13
C ARG A 132 -10.35 -12.29 5.54
N ALA A 133 -9.54 -11.76 4.63
CA ALA A 133 -9.79 -10.52 3.95
C ALA A 133 -9.29 -10.57 2.50
N CYS A 134 -9.85 -9.74 1.65
CA CYS A 134 -9.32 -9.47 0.32
C CYS A 134 -9.29 -7.97 0.04
N LEU A 135 -8.43 -7.56 -0.90
CA LEU A 135 -8.42 -6.21 -1.43
C LEU A 135 -8.88 -6.23 -2.89
N ALA A 136 -9.83 -5.37 -3.21
CA ALA A 136 -10.40 -5.21 -4.53
C ALA A 136 -10.31 -3.75 -5.00
N HIS A 137 -10.15 -3.56 -6.29
CA HIS A 137 -10.45 -2.27 -6.91
C HIS A 137 -11.97 -2.10 -6.96
N LEU A 138 -12.47 -0.95 -6.49
CA LEU A 138 -13.92 -0.69 -6.46
C LEU A 138 -14.44 -0.45 -7.88
N GLU A 139 -15.44 -1.22 -8.27
CA GLU A 139 -16.17 -1.11 -9.52
C GLU A 139 -17.67 -1.08 -9.23
N ALA A 140 -18.45 -0.41 -10.09
CA ALA A 140 -19.91 -0.35 -9.95
C ALA A 140 -20.56 -1.74 -10.06
N ASP A 141 -19.96 -2.61 -10.87
CA ASP A 141 -20.34 -4.01 -11.08
C ASP A 141 -19.16 -4.88 -10.62
N PRO A 142 -19.18 -5.42 -9.40
CA PRO A 142 -18.05 -6.13 -8.82
C PRO A 142 -17.64 -7.34 -9.63
N GLN A 143 -16.35 -7.56 -9.73
CA GLN A 143 -15.81 -8.74 -10.41
C GLN A 143 -16.28 -10.04 -9.73
N PRO A 144 -16.52 -11.12 -10.47
CA PRO A 144 -17.05 -12.38 -9.92
C PRO A 144 -16.21 -12.98 -8.79
N TRP A 145 -14.91 -12.72 -8.75
CA TRP A 145 -14.04 -13.19 -7.69
C TRP A 145 -14.28 -12.45 -6.36
N VAL A 146 -14.66 -11.17 -6.40
CA VAL A 146 -15.00 -10.37 -5.21
C VAL A 146 -16.24 -10.95 -4.54
N LEU A 147 -17.30 -11.19 -5.34
CA LEU A 147 -18.53 -11.81 -4.85
C LEU A 147 -18.28 -13.18 -4.22
N ARG A 148 -17.38 -13.98 -4.81
CA ARG A 148 -17.01 -15.29 -4.23
C ARG A 148 -16.23 -15.15 -2.93
N ALA A 149 -15.31 -14.19 -2.83
CA ALA A 149 -14.58 -13.94 -1.60
C ALA A 149 -15.53 -13.52 -0.47
N GLU A 150 -16.49 -12.66 -0.78
CA GLU A 150 -17.56 -12.25 0.14
C GLU A 150 -18.42 -13.46 0.57
N ASP A 151 -18.88 -14.28 -0.38
CA ASP A 151 -19.66 -15.52 -0.11
C ASP A 151 -18.89 -16.50 0.79
N GLN A 152 -17.57 -16.51 0.72
CA GLN A 152 -16.70 -17.30 1.59
C GLN A 152 -16.47 -16.67 2.97
N GLY A 153 -17.02 -15.48 3.21
CA GLY A 153 -16.91 -14.74 4.47
C GLY A 153 -15.64 -13.90 4.61
N ALA A 154 -14.94 -13.60 3.51
CA ALA A 154 -13.82 -12.67 3.53
C ALA A 154 -14.31 -11.23 3.71
N LEU A 155 -13.59 -10.43 4.50
CA LEU A 155 -13.81 -9.00 4.58
C LEU A 155 -13.25 -8.33 3.33
N VAL A 156 -14.11 -7.74 2.49
CA VAL A 156 -13.70 -7.06 1.26
C VAL A 156 -13.27 -5.63 1.59
N PHE A 157 -11.99 -5.34 1.44
CA PHE A 157 -11.45 -4.00 1.48
C PHE A 157 -11.39 -3.46 0.06
N ALA A 158 -11.91 -2.27 -0.17
CA ALA A 158 -11.90 -1.64 -1.48
C ALA A 158 -11.07 -0.36 -1.48
N ASP A 159 -10.43 -0.12 -2.60
CA ASP A 159 -9.75 1.12 -2.93
C ASP A 159 -10.09 1.50 -4.38
N VAL A 160 -9.79 2.73 -4.75
CA VAL A 160 -9.91 3.23 -6.12
C VAL A 160 -8.58 3.77 -6.60
N GLY A 161 -8.38 3.71 -7.92
CA GLY A 161 -7.27 4.41 -8.56
C GLY A 161 -7.69 5.77 -9.11
N TRP A 162 -6.74 6.45 -9.73
CA TRP A 162 -7.01 7.68 -10.46
C TRP A 162 -8.02 7.44 -11.60
N ASP A 163 -9.11 8.21 -11.62
CA ASP A 163 -10.06 8.20 -12.73
C ASP A 163 -9.51 8.99 -13.93
N SER A 164 -8.99 8.28 -14.93
CA SER A 164 -8.46 8.88 -16.16
C SER A 164 -9.50 9.64 -16.97
N SER A 165 -10.80 9.32 -16.82
CA SER A 165 -11.90 10.06 -17.44
C SER A 165 -12.14 11.42 -16.81
N THR A 166 -11.66 11.62 -15.57
CA THR A 166 -11.89 12.79 -14.72
C THR A 166 -13.35 13.10 -14.41
N GLN A 167 -14.27 12.20 -14.75
CA GLN A 167 -15.70 12.36 -14.51
C GLN A 167 -16.10 12.01 -13.08
N TRP A 168 -15.36 11.10 -12.45
CA TRP A 168 -15.59 10.64 -11.08
C TRP A 168 -17.06 10.23 -10.86
N SER A 169 -17.56 9.32 -11.73
CA SER A 169 -18.96 8.90 -11.63
C SER A 169 -19.28 8.31 -10.27
N PRO A 170 -20.29 8.84 -9.56
CA PRO A 170 -20.72 8.26 -8.28
C PRO A 170 -21.32 6.86 -8.42
N ASP A 171 -21.58 6.40 -9.65
CA ASP A 171 -22.10 5.05 -9.91
C ASP A 171 -21.14 3.97 -9.40
N VAL A 172 -19.84 4.26 -9.38
CA VAL A 172 -18.82 3.33 -8.85
C VAL A 172 -19.08 2.98 -7.40
N LEU A 173 -19.70 3.89 -6.63
CA LEU A 173 -20.05 3.66 -5.23
C LEU A 173 -21.16 2.61 -5.02
N ALA A 174 -21.82 2.13 -6.08
CA ALA A 174 -22.77 1.02 -5.97
C ALA A 174 -22.08 -0.26 -5.51
N GLY A 175 -20.84 -0.50 -5.95
CA GLY A 175 -20.06 -1.67 -5.53
C GLY A 175 -19.71 -1.73 -4.05
N LEU A 176 -19.91 -0.63 -3.29
CA LEU A 176 -19.67 -0.61 -1.84
C LEU A 176 -20.61 -1.54 -1.05
N GLU A 177 -21.74 -1.95 -1.60
CA GLU A 177 -22.64 -2.91 -0.97
C GLU A 177 -21.99 -4.27 -0.71
N HIS A 178 -20.94 -4.62 -1.48
CA HIS A 178 -20.15 -5.85 -1.34
C HIS A 178 -18.87 -5.66 -0.53
N CYS A 179 -18.65 -4.48 0.05
CA CYS A 179 -17.43 -4.13 0.73
C CYS A 179 -17.62 -4.04 2.24
N TYR A 180 -16.61 -4.52 2.99
CA TYR A 180 -16.50 -4.26 4.43
C TYR A 180 -15.90 -2.88 4.71
N ALA A 181 -14.89 -2.47 3.94
CA ALA A 181 -14.20 -1.19 4.12
C ALA A 181 -13.86 -0.53 2.79
N PHE A 182 -13.87 0.80 2.75
CA PHE A 182 -13.45 1.61 1.61
C PHE A 182 -12.42 2.66 2.04
N LEU A 183 -11.26 2.71 1.34
CA LEU A 183 -10.07 3.45 1.77
C LEU A 183 -9.55 4.48 0.74
N PRO A 184 -10.37 5.35 0.14
CA PRO A 184 -9.92 6.34 -0.84
C PRO A 184 -9.05 7.42 -0.19
N ASN A 185 -8.27 8.13 -1.01
CA ASN A 185 -7.70 9.40 -0.58
C ASN A 185 -8.75 10.53 -0.59
N HIS A 186 -8.43 11.65 0.06
CA HIS A 186 -9.39 12.77 0.21
C HIS A 186 -9.84 13.36 -1.14
N VAL A 187 -8.97 13.39 -2.16
CA VAL A 187 -9.35 13.90 -3.49
C VAL A 187 -10.37 12.98 -4.15
N GLU A 188 -10.13 11.68 -4.12
CA GLU A 188 -11.03 10.65 -4.63
C GLU A 188 -12.36 10.67 -3.87
N ALA A 189 -12.29 10.61 -2.53
CA ALA A 189 -13.47 10.62 -1.68
C ALA A 189 -14.37 11.82 -1.96
N MET A 190 -13.84 13.04 -1.93
CA MET A 190 -14.60 14.27 -2.20
C MET A 190 -15.19 14.29 -3.60
N ARG A 191 -14.43 13.80 -4.60
CA ARG A 191 -14.92 13.78 -5.99
C ARG A 191 -16.05 12.79 -6.21
N TYR A 192 -15.94 11.57 -5.68
CA TYR A 192 -17.01 10.57 -5.79
C TYR A 192 -18.26 10.93 -4.99
N THR A 193 -18.09 11.51 -3.80
CA THR A 193 -19.23 11.90 -2.93
C THR A 193 -19.79 13.29 -3.23
N ARG A 194 -19.11 14.09 -4.08
CA ARG A 194 -19.49 15.49 -4.36
C ARG A 194 -19.53 16.36 -3.11
N THR A 195 -18.55 16.19 -2.23
CA THR A 195 -18.39 16.96 -0.98
C THR A 195 -17.17 17.87 -1.07
N ASP A 196 -17.07 18.88 -0.17
CA ASP A 196 -16.05 19.92 -0.18
C ASP A 196 -14.90 19.67 0.81
N ASP A 197 -15.05 18.68 1.70
CA ASP A 197 -14.03 18.31 2.68
C ASP A 197 -14.04 16.81 3.01
N ALA A 198 -12.96 16.33 3.64
CA ALA A 198 -12.76 14.93 3.94
C ALA A 198 -13.72 14.41 5.02
N GLU A 199 -14.13 15.25 5.96
CA GLU A 199 -15.06 14.93 7.03
C GLU A 199 -16.46 14.70 6.47
N ALA A 200 -16.91 15.56 5.56
CA ALA A 200 -18.18 15.36 4.84
C ALA A 200 -18.13 14.13 3.92
N ALA A 201 -16.97 13.91 3.26
CA ALA A 201 -16.79 12.74 2.40
C ALA A 201 -16.87 11.42 3.19
N VAL A 202 -16.16 11.31 4.32
CA VAL A 202 -16.21 10.09 5.13
C VAL A 202 -17.59 9.84 5.71
N ALA A 203 -18.33 10.87 6.09
CA ALA A 203 -19.71 10.74 6.57
C ALA A 203 -20.64 10.20 5.47
N ALA A 204 -20.54 10.74 4.24
CA ALA A 204 -21.32 10.26 3.11
C ALA A 204 -20.96 8.82 2.69
N LEU A 205 -19.70 8.42 2.79
CA LEU A 205 -19.25 7.05 2.54
C LEU A 205 -19.72 6.08 3.62
N ALA A 206 -19.73 6.50 4.89
CA ALA A 206 -20.20 5.68 6.01
C ALA A 206 -21.70 5.32 5.94
N GLU A 207 -22.48 6.02 5.13
CA GLU A 207 -23.87 5.64 4.83
C GLU A 207 -23.97 4.45 3.85
N ARG A 208 -22.85 4.07 3.19
CA ARG A 208 -22.80 3.09 2.10
C ARG A 208 -21.91 1.88 2.38
N VAL A 209 -20.97 1.99 3.31
CA VAL A 209 -20.01 0.93 3.63
C VAL A 209 -19.84 0.84 5.15
N PRO A 210 -19.71 -0.38 5.73
CA PRO A 210 -19.53 -0.55 7.17
C PRO A 210 -18.37 0.24 7.77
N VAL A 211 -17.22 0.31 7.07
CA VAL A 211 -16.06 1.07 7.53
C VAL A 211 -15.58 2.01 6.41
N ALA A 212 -15.76 3.31 6.62
CA ALA A 212 -15.28 4.35 5.70
C ALA A 212 -13.99 4.95 6.25
N VAL A 213 -12.93 5.03 5.43
CA VAL A 213 -11.64 5.63 5.76
C VAL A 213 -11.24 6.58 4.66
N VAL A 214 -10.87 7.81 5.00
CA VAL A 214 -10.36 8.80 4.03
C VAL A 214 -8.95 9.21 4.44
N THR A 215 -7.97 8.90 3.57
CA THR A 215 -6.57 9.30 3.78
C THR A 215 -6.33 10.73 3.30
N ARG A 216 -5.46 11.48 4.02
CA ARG A 216 -5.18 12.90 3.75
C ARG A 216 -3.67 13.17 3.63
N GLY A 217 -2.92 12.17 3.17
CA GLY A 217 -1.47 12.25 3.03
C GLY A 217 -0.77 12.62 4.36
N ALA A 218 0.00 13.70 4.36
CA ALA A 218 0.72 14.16 5.56
C ALA A 218 -0.20 14.59 6.72
N ASP A 219 -1.47 14.91 6.44
CA ASP A 219 -2.45 15.28 7.46
C ASP A 219 -3.12 14.05 8.14
N GLY A 220 -2.77 12.86 7.69
CA GLY A 220 -3.21 11.60 8.30
C GLY A 220 -4.49 11.03 7.71
N ALA A 221 -5.42 10.59 8.55
CA ALA A 221 -6.66 9.96 8.11
C ALA A 221 -7.82 10.21 9.05
N VAL A 222 -9.04 10.13 8.50
CA VAL A 222 -10.31 10.16 9.21
C VAL A 222 -11.10 8.90 8.86
N ALA A 223 -11.81 8.33 9.83
CA ALA A 223 -12.62 7.13 9.61
C ALA A 223 -13.86 7.09 10.47
N VAL A 224 -14.86 6.35 9.97
CA VAL A 224 -16.09 5.97 10.67
C VAL A 224 -16.27 4.45 10.54
N ASP A 225 -16.43 3.77 11.66
CA ASP A 225 -16.72 2.33 11.74
C ASP A 225 -18.14 2.14 12.29
N GLN A 226 -19.09 1.89 11.41
CA GLN A 226 -20.49 1.67 11.76
C GLN A 226 -20.70 0.36 12.53
N THR A 227 -19.77 -0.60 12.41
CA THR A 227 -19.88 -1.90 13.10
C THR A 227 -19.63 -1.78 14.60
N THR A 228 -18.83 -0.80 15.00
CA THR A 228 -18.50 -0.51 16.41
C THR A 228 -19.12 0.79 16.92
N GLY A 229 -19.59 1.66 16.00
CA GLY A 229 -20.05 3.01 16.30
C GLY A 229 -18.90 3.99 16.59
N GLU A 230 -17.63 3.60 16.28
CA GLU A 230 -16.46 4.45 16.49
C GLU A 230 -16.28 5.45 15.33
N SER A 231 -15.83 6.64 15.65
CA SER A 231 -15.26 7.58 14.70
C SER A 231 -13.90 8.07 15.20
N ALA A 232 -12.95 8.23 14.32
CA ALA A 232 -11.61 8.64 14.70
C ALA A 232 -10.95 9.50 13.62
N GLN A 233 -10.14 10.45 14.06
CA GLN A 233 -9.25 11.26 13.23
C GLN A 233 -7.86 11.20 13.82
N VAL A 234 -6.89 10.74 13.04
CA VAL A 234 -5.51 10.56 13.49
C VAL A 234 -4.58 11.34 12.56
N PRO A 235 -3.83 12.34 13.08
CA PRO A 235 -2.88 13.08 12.27
C PRO A 235 -1.75 12.18 11.79
N GLY A 236 -1.23 12.47 10.58
CA GLY A 236 -0.10 11.76 10.00
C GLY A 236 1.19 11.96 10.79
N LEU A 237 2.17 11.13 10.48
CA LEU A 237 3.53 11.30 10.94
C LEU A 237 4.28 12.21 9.96
N ARG A 238 4.84 13.30 10.46
CA ARG A 238 5.71 14.15 9.64
C ARG A 238 7.04 13.44 9.44
N MET A 239 7.25 12.95 8.25
CA MET A 239 8.46 12.28 7.79
C MET A 239 9.04 13.04 6.61
N GLU A 240 10.36 12.99 6.45
CA GLU A 240 11.00 13.44 5.22
C GLU A 240 10.70 12.41 4.13
N ALA A 241 9.90 12.81 3.15
CA ALA A 241 9.47 11.92 2.08
C ALA A 241 10.48 11.93 0.92
N LEU A 242 10.91 10.76 0.52
CA LEU A 242 11.73 10.53 -0.67
C LEU A 242 10.86 10.11 -1.87
N ASP A 243 9.92 9.18 -1.62
CA ASP A 243 9.00 8.66 -2.64
C ASP A 243 7.66 8.28 -1.99
N ALA A 244 6.57 8.86 -2.46
CA ALA A 244 5.23 8.58 -1.95
C ALA A 244 4.51 7.45 -2.71
N THR A 245 5.20 6.76 -3.64
CA THR A 245 4.61 5.65 -4.41
C THR A 245 4.19 4.52 -3.48
N GLY A 246 2.95 4.05 -3.62
CA GLY A 246 2.41 2.95 -2.82
C GLY A 246 2.11 3.26 -1.35
N ALA A 247 2.25 4.53 -0.90
CA ALA A 247 1.96 4.88 0.49
C ALA A 247 0.49 4.60 0.89
N GLY A 248 -0.45 4.76 -0.04
CA GLY A 248 -1.86 4.37 0.15
C GLY A 248 -2.02 2.87 0.34
N ASP A 249 -1.35 2.06 -0.49
CA ASP A 249 -1.35 0.59 -0.38
C ASP A 249 -0.78 0.13 0.97
N VAL A 250 0.33 0.74 1.39
CA VAL A 250 0.97 0.44 2.69
C VAL A 250 0.08 0.87 3.86
N PHE A 251 -0.61 2.02 3.75
CA PHE A 251 -1.63 2.43 4.71
C PHE A 251 -2.74 1.38 4.79
N GLY A 252 -3.28 0.96 3.63
CA GLY A 252 -4.33 -0.04 3.54
C GLY A 252 -3.93 -1.37 4.21
N ALA A 253 -2.70 -1.86 3.96
CA ALA A 253 -2.18 -3.07 4.61
C ALA A 253 -2.05 -2.92 6.13
N GLY A 254 -1.60 -1.77 6.62
CA GLY A 254 -1.54 -1.45 8.05
C GLY A 254 -2.94 -1.41 8.69
N PHE A 255 -3.91 -0.76 8.03
CA PHE A 255 -5.29 -0.68 8.51
C PHE A 255 -5.95 -2.06 8.54
N LEU A 256 -5.78 -2.84 7.49
CA LEU A 256 -6.26 -4.22 7.39
C LEU A 256 -5.65 -5.09 8.50
N THR A 257 -4.35 -4.98 8.76
CA THR A 257 -3.67 -5.71 9.85
C THR A 257 -4.32 -5.42 11.20
N GLY A 258 -4.53 -4.15 11.53
CA GLY A 258 -5.20 -3.75 12.77
C GLY A 258 -6.66 -4.22 12.84
N THR A 259 -7.37 -4.23 11.69
CA THR A 259 -8.75 -4.73 11.61
C THR A 259 -8.83 -6.23 11.89
N LEU A 260 -7.96 -7.04 11.26
CA LEU A 260 -7.90 -8.48 11.49
C LEU A 260 -7.46 -8.84 12.91
N ALA A 261 -6.70 -7.96 13.57
CA ALA A 261 -6.30 -8.08 14.96
C ALA A 261 -7.35 -7.57 15.96
N GLY A 262 -8.44 -6.94 15.50
CA GLY A 262 -9.51 -6.41 16.35
C GLY A 262 -9.13 -5.18 17.18
N TRP A 263 -8.20 -4.35 16.66
CA TRP A 263 -7.77 -3.13 17.39
C TRP A 263 -8.86 -2.03 17.33
N PRO A 264 -8.89 -1.12 18.32
CA PRO A 264 -9.71 0.08 18.27
C PRO A 264 -9.44 0.91 17.00
N LEU A 265 -10.46 1.59 16.48
CA LEU A 265 -10.34 2.33 15.20
C LEU A 265 -9.20 3.35 15.20
N ALA A 266 -9.00 4.07 16.30
CA ALA A 266 -7.90 5.04 16.42
C ALA A 266 -6.52 4.38 16.32
N ASP A 267 -6.34 3.17 16.89
CA ASP A 267 -5.08 2.43 16.82
C ASP A 267 -4.83 1.87 15.42
N ARG A 268 -5.90 1.40 14.73
CA ARG A 268 -5.82 0.98 13.31
C ARG A 268 -5.31 2.13 12.44
N LEU A 269 -5.89 3.34 12.58
CA LEU A 269 -5.48 4.53 11.83
C LEU A 269 -4.05 4.98 12.18
N ALA A 270 -3.70 4.97 13.47
CA ALA A 270 -2.36 5.32 13.92
C ALA A 270 -1.32 4.37 13.32
N PHE A 271 -1.57 3.06 13.37
CA PHE A 271 -0.67 2.05 12.80
C PHE A 271 -0.54 2.19 11.28
N ALA A 272 -1.65 2.38 10.57
CA ALA A 272 -1.65 2.62 9.13
C ALA A 272 -0.85 3.87 8.74
N ASN A 273 -1.04 4.98 9.47
CA ASN A 273 -0.25 6.21 9.28
C ASN A 273 1.25 5.99 9.56
N LEU A 274 1.61 5.16 10.54
CA LEU A 274 3.00 4.81 10.83
C LEU A 274 3.61 4.01 9.68
N CYS A 275 2.92 2.98 9.20
CA CYS A 275 3.38 2.15 8.09
C CYS A 275 3.60 2.99 6.83
N ALA A 276 2.62 3.81 6.44
CA ALA A 276 2.73 4.72 5.31
C ALA A 276 3.84 5.77 5.50
N GLY A 277 3.95 6.37 6.69
CA GLY A 277 4.99 7.33 7.00
C GLY A 277 6.41 6.74 6.92
N LEU A 278 6.58 5.49 7.33
CA LEU A 278 7.87 4.81 7.19
C LEU A 278 8.17 4.46 5.73
N SER A 279 7.16 4.10 4.93
CA SER A 279 7.37 3.72 3.53
C SER A 279 7.88 4.86 2.68
N VAL A 280 7.36 6.08 2.85
CA VAL A 280 7.74 7.25 2.03
C VAL A 280 9.20 7.67 2.19
N GLN A 281 9.93 7.14 3.16
CA GLN A 281 11.35 7.43 3.39
C GLN A 281 12.30 6.61 2.49
N GLN A 282 11.79 5.74 1.65
CA GLN A 282 12.55 4.90 0.73
C GLN A 282 11.91 4.85 -0.65
N PHE A 283 12.64 4.31 -1.64
CA PHE A 283 12.14 4.10 -2.99
C PHE A 283 11.16 2.95 -3.09
N GLY A 284 10.17 3.13 -3.96
CA GLY A 284 9.31 2.09 -4.48
C GLY A 284 8.25 1.62 -3.49
N GLY A 285 7.03 1.45 -3.99
CA GLY A 285 5.86 1.15 -3.17
C GLY A 285 5.99 -0.15 -2.37
N SER A 286 6.36 -1.26 -3.03
CA SER A 286 6.41 -2.56 -2.36
C SER A 286 7.63 -2.71 -1.44
N LEU A 287 8.84 -2.44 -1.96
CA LEU A 287 10.07 -2.69 -1.19
C LEU A 287 10.32 -1.65 -0.09
N SER A 288 9.68 -0.49 -0.15
CA SER A 288 9.69 0.51 0.92
C SER A 288 8.73 0.22 2.06
N ALA A 289 7.77 -0.71 1.90
CA ALA A 289 6.84 -1.08 2.95
C ALA A 289 7.58 -1.57 4.20
N PRO A 290 7.28 -1.05 5.39
CA PRO A 290 7.95 -1.45 6.61
C PRO A 290 7.55 -2.86 7.06
N GLY A 291 8.49 -3.56 7.70
CA GLY A 291 8.19 -4.74 8.49
C GLY A 291 8.14 -4.42 9.98
N TRP A 292 7.83 -5.42 10.78
CA TRP A 292 7.80 -5.27 12.25
C TRP A 292 9.12 -4.83 12.85
N GLY A 293 10.26 -5.11 12.19
CA GLY A 293 11.57 -4.64 12.61
C GLY A 293 11.69 -3.11 12.52
N ASP A 294 11.26 -2.52 11.40
CA ASP A 294 11.27 -1.06 11.23
C ASP A 294 10.36 -0.35 12.24
N ILE A 295 9.18 -0.93 12.49
CA ILE A 295 8.21 -0.41 13.45
C ILE A 295 8.78 -0.46 14.86
N ALA A 296 9.43 -1.58 15.24
CA ALA A 296 10.07 -1.75 16.54
C ALA A 296 11.25 -0.78 16.74
N ASP A 297 12.06 -0.60 15.71
CA ASP A 297 13.19 0.34 15.73
C ASP A 297 12.68 1.78 15.88
N TRP A 298 11.67 2.19 15.09
CA TRP A 298 11.05 3.50 15.19
C TRP A 298 10.49 3.75 16.61
N PHE A 299 9.73 2.79 17.14
CA PHE A 299 9.15 2.93 18.48
C PHE A 299 10.21 2.97 19.59
N SER A 300 11.29 2.21 19.44
CA SER A 300 12.42 2.24 20.36
C SER A 300 13.13 3.60 20.34
N HIS A 301 13.37 4.18 19.15
CA HIS A 301 13.93 5.52 19.03
C HIS A 301 13.02 6.59 19.65
N LEU A 302 11.70 6.49 19.44
CA LEU A 302 10.73 7.38 20.05
C LEU A 302 10.78 7.32 21.60
N ARG A 303 10.94 6.12 22.17
CA ARG A 303 11.01 5.91 23.63
C ARG A 303 12.31 6.40 24.26
N LEU A 304 13.42 6.30 23.53
CA LEU A 304 14.76 6.68 24.02
C LEU A 304 15.10 8.14 23.67
N GLY A 305 14.34 8.77 22.80
CA GLY A 305 14.57 10.13 22.36
C GLY A 305 14.27 11.21 23.41
N PRO A 306 14.51 12.48 23.06
CA PRO A 306 14.26 13.62 23.95
C PRO A 306 12.80 13.69 24.41
N ARG A 307 12.57 13.99 25.67
CA ARG A 307 11.22 14.15 26.22
C ARG A 307 10.69 15.57 25.95
N THR A 308 10.08 15.73 24.80
CA THR A 308 9.36 16.94 24.40
C THR A 308 7.84 16.73 24.49
N SER A 309 7.05 17.79 24.40
CA SER A 309 5.59 17.67 24.30
C SER A 309 5.15 16.85 23.08
N ALA A 310 5.83 17.03 21.95
CA ALA A 310 5.58 16.28 20.73
C ALA A 310 5.89 14.78 20.92
N THR A 311 7.04 14.44 21.51
CA THR A 311 7.41 13.04 21.82
C THR A 311 6.42 12.42 22.80
N ALA A 312 5.96 13.16 23.81
CA ALA A 312 4.98 12.66 24.77
C ALA A 312 3.62 12.38 24.11
N GLU A 313 3.21 13.19 23.17
CA GLU A 313 1.99 12.96 22.37
C GLU A 313 2.11 11.70 21.51
N LEU A 314 3.23 11.53 20.79
CA LEU A 314 3.48 10.34 19.99
C LEU A 314 3.54 9.07 20.86
N LEU A 315 4.19 9.12 22.01
CA LEU A 315 4.23 7.99 22.95
C LEU A 315 2.85 7.61 23.50
N ARG A 316 1.95 8.56 23.63
CA ARG A 316 0.56 8.30 24.03
C ARG A 316 -0.21 7.67 22.85
N ARG A 317 -0.08 8.23 21.62
CA ARG A 317 -0.75 7.75 20.41
C ARG A 317 -0.33 6.35 20.02
N TYR A 318 0.96 6.03 20.13
CA TYR A 318 1.56 4.77 19.74
C TYR A 318 1.86 3.84 20.91
N GLY A 319 1.29 4.13 22.09
CA GLY A 319 1.52 3.34 23.32
C GLY A 319 1.10 1.89 23.20
N PHE A 320 0.05 1.60 22.40
CA PHE A 320 -0.47 0.27 22.12
C PHE A 320 0.57 -0.65 21.44
N LEU A 321 1.57 -0.10 20.75
CA LEU A 321 2.64 -0.89 20.13
C LEU A 321 3.41 -1.75 21.13
N ARG A 322 3.42 -1.41 22.42
CA ARG A 322 4.04 -2.23 23.47
C ARG A 322 3.43 -3.62 23.56
N ASP A 323 2.12 -3.69 23.34
CA ASP A 323 1.33 -4.89 23.53
C ASP A 323 1.20 -5.73 22.25
N VAL A 324 1.37 -5.08 21.10
CA VAL A 324 1.15 -5.71 19.79
C VAL A 324 2.44 -6.05 19.03
N LEU A 325 3.59 -5.46 19.41
CA LEU A 325 4.86 -5.78 18.78
C LEU A 325 5.18 -7.27 18.98
N PRO A 326 5.49 -8.03 17.90
CA PRO A 326 5.83 -9.44 18.02
C PRO A 326 7.11 -9.64 18.85
N ALA A 327 7.36 -10.88 19.29
CA ALA A 327 8.62 -11.26 19.93
C ALA A 327 9.83 -10.94 19.02
N GLU A 328 11.06 -10.90 19.59
CA GLU A 328 12.25 -10.45 18.84
C GLU A 328 12.48 -11.17 17.53
N HIS A 329 12.24 -12.48 17.46
CA HIS A 329 12.37 -13.24 16.21
C HIS A 329 11.38 -12.80 15.13
N GLY A 330 10.18 -12.31 15.49
CA GLY A 330 9.20 -11.74 14.56
C GLY A 330 9.54 -10.32 14.10
N ARG A 331 10.60 -9.68 14.63
CA ARG A 331 11.05 -8.34 14.28
C ARG A 331 12.22 -8.31 13.30
N SER A 332 12.52 -9.43 12.66
CA SER A 332 13.64 -9.51 11.69
C SER A 332 13.31 -8.86 10.34
N VAL A 333 12.03 -8.81 9.97
CA VAL A 333 11.57 -8.29 8.67
C VAL A 333 11.68 -6.76 8.65
N ARG A 334 12.35 -6.23 7.65
CA ARG A 334 12.59 -4.80 7.43
C ARG A 334 12.44 -4.42 5.97
N ARG A 335 12.32 -3.12 5.73
CA ARG A 335 12.34 -2.53 4.40
C ARG A 335 13.56 -2.98 3.62
N ALA A 336 13.39 -3.24 2.33
CA ALA A 336 14.46 -3.56 1.40
C ALA A 336 14.83 -2.35 0.54
N GLY A 337 16.05 -2.30 0.06
CA GLY A 337 16.44 -1.36 -0.98
C GLY A 337 15.97 -1.82 -2.35
N ALA A 338 15.92 -0.91 -3.30
CA ALA A 338 15.70 -1.24 -4.70
C ALA A 338 16.72 -2.27 -5.20
N THR A 339 16.26 -3.32 -5.87
CA THR A 339 17.09 -4.50 -6.17
C THR A 339 17.81 -4.46 -7.51
N LEU A 340 17.36 -3.59 -8.45
CA LEU A 340 17.97 -3.46 -9.79
C LEU A 340 18.79 -2.20 -9.97
N ALA A 341 18.91 -1.34 -8.97
CA ALA A 341 19.67 -0.09 -9.08
C ALA A 341 20.31 0.33 -7.77
N VAL A 342 21.38 1.10 -7.88
CA VAL A 342 22.08 1.70 -6.76
C VAL A 342 21.40 3.04 -6.42
N ARG A 343 21.16 3.27 -5.13
CA ARG A 343 20.58 4.52 -4.61
C ARG A 343 21.70 5.51 -4.31
N ASN A 344 21.61 6.72 -4.87
CA ASN A 344 22.64 7.76 -4.70
C ASN A 344 22.13 9.00 -3.93
N ASP A 345 20.82 9.17 -3.78
CA ASP A 345 20.21 10.35 -3.17
C ASP A 345 19.91 10.20 -1.66
N LEU A 346 20.29 9.09 -1.04
CA LEU A 346 20.39 9.04 0.41
C LEU A 346 21.62 9.83 0.88
N PRO A 347 21.53 10.58 1.99
CA PRO A 347 22.70 11.20 2.58
C PRO A 347 23.75 10.13 2.84
N VAL A 348 24.88 10.24 2.15
CA VAL A 348 26.04 9.39 2.42
C VAL A 348 26.55 9.82 3.79
N GLY A 349 26.58 8.91 4.77
CA GLY A 349 27.20 9.20 6.06
C GLY A 349 28.65 9.69 5.88
N PRO A 350 29.24 10.39 6.85
CA PRO A 350 30.47 11.18 6.69
C PRO A 350 31.74 10.41 6.33
N SER A 351 31.65 9.19 5.82
CA SER A 351 32.84 8.32 5.57
C SER A 351 32.92 7.62 4.21
N ALA A 352 32.05 7.92 3.24
CA ALA A 352 32.20 7.35 1.91
C ALA A 352 32.88 8.35 0.94
N PRO A 353 33.99 7.98 0.26
CA PRO A 353 34.61 8.84 -0.75
C PRO A 353 33.64 9.00 -1.96
N PRO A 354 33.65 10.14 -2.65
CA PRO A 354 32.83 10.35 -3.82
C PRO A 354 33.16 9.29 -4.89
N VAL A 355 32.13 8.67 -5.45
CA VAL A 355 32.28 7.77 -6.60
C VAL A 355 32.74 8.64 -7.79
N PRO A 356 33.85 8.34 -8.49
CA PRO A 356 34.26 9.09 -9.65
C PRO A 356 33.17 9.03 -10.74
N ARG A 357 32.93 10.18 -11.37
CA ARG A 357 32.04 10.31 -12.52
C ARG A 357 32.57 9.57 -13.74
#